data_54ddedd9decec69ad7346fa284e23c9d
#
_entry.id   54ddedd9decec69ad7346fa284e23c9d
#
_cell.length_a   1.000
_cell.length_b   1.000
_cell.length_c   1.000
_cell.angle_alpha   90.00
_cell.angle_beta   90.00
_cell.angle_gamma   90.00
#
_symmetry.space_group_name_H-M   'P 1'
#
loop_
_entity.id
_entity.type
_entity.pdbx_description
1 polymer ?
#
loop_
_entity_poly.entity_id
_entity_poly.type
_entity_poly.pdbx_seq_one_letter_code
_entity_poly.pdbx_strand_id
1 'polypeptide(L)'
;KPMSLSLELPSGSRRFFHGIVARCSQGAGAGQFASYQVTLRPWLWLLTRTSDCRIFQNQKVPDIIKQVFRDLGFSDFEDALSRSYREWEYCVQYRETSFDFVSRLMEQEGIYYWFRHEQKRHILVLSDAYGAHRSPGGYASVPYYPPTLGHRERDHFFDWQMAREVQPGSLTLNDYDFQRPGARLEVRSNIARPHAAADYPLYDYPGEYVQSQDGEQYARNRIEAIQAQHERVRLRGVVRGIGAGHLFRLSGYPRDDQNREYLVVGAEYRVVQELYETGSGGAGSQFESELDCIDAGQAYRPLPTTPLPIVRGPQTAV
;
A
#
# COMPACT_ATOMS: atom_id res chain seq x y z
N LYS A 1 -3.56 8.44 22.12
CA LYS A 1 -2.32 8.16 22.85
C LYS A 1 -1.49 7.21 21.99
N PRO A 2 -0.17 7.45 21.77
CA PRO A 2 0.68 6.52 21.01
C PRO A 2 0.94 5.24 21.84
N MET A 3 1.14 4.14 21.12
CA MET A 3 1.45 2.83 21.68
C MET A 3 2.31 2.04 20.70
N SER A 4 3.25 1.25 21.22
CA SER A 4 4.09 0.35 20.44
C SER A 4 4.00 -1.09 20.96
N LEU A 5 3.97 -2.01 20.00
CA LEU A 5 4.21 -3.43 20.22
C LEU A 5 5.62 -3.76 19.72
N SER A 6 6.35 -4.63 20.39
CA SER A 6 7.65 -5.11 19.92
C SER A 6 7.65 -6.62 19.77
N LEU A 7 8.26 -7.08 18.70
CA LEU A 7 8.43 -8.49 18.36
C LEU A 7 9.93 -8.78 18.29
N GLU A 8 10.40 -9.79 19.02
CA GLU A 8 11.79 -10.24 18.97
C GLU A 8 12.04 -11.07 17.71
N LEU A 9 13.11 -10.72 16.99
CA LEU A 9 13.55 -11.42 15.80
C LEU A 9 14.58 -12.52 16.16
N PRO A 10 14.77 -13.53 15.30
CA PRO A 10 15.79 -14.57 15.53
C PRO A 10 17.22 -14.05 15.72
N SER A 11 17.49 -12.84 15.21
CA SER A 11 18.77 -12.15 15.40
C SER A 11 18.97 -11.53 16.78
N GLY A 12 17.95 -11.56 17.67
CA GLY A 12 17.92 -10.84 18.94
C GLY A 12 17.55 -9.36 18.81
N SER A 13 17.43 -8.83 17.59
CA SER A 13 16.92 -7.48 17.36
C SER A 13 15.40 -7.42 17.53
N ARG A 14 14.82 -6.22 17.56
CA ARG A 14 13.38 -6.04 17.74
C ARG A 14 12.75 -5.36 16.53
N ARG A 15 11.62 -5.88 16.11
CA ARG A 15 10.70 -5.21 15.20
C ARG A 15 9.60 -4.52 15.98
N PHE A 16 9.20 -3.34 15.55
CA PHE A 16 8.18 -2.54 16.23
C PHE A 16 6.93 -2.40 15.35
N PHE A 17 5.78 -2.29 16.01
CA PHE A 17 4.51 -1.88 15.43
C PHE A 17 4.00 -0.71 16.26
N HIS A 18 4.21 0.50 15.79
CA HIS A 18 3.77 1.72 16.45
C HIS A 18 2.47 2.22 15.85
N GLY A 19 1.58 2.76 16.66
CA GLY A 19 0.34 3.37 16.21
C GLY A 19 -0.26 4.29 17.27
N ILE A 20 -1.38 4.89 16.92
CA ILE A 20 -2.21 5.69 17.81
C ILE A 20 -3.39 4.84 18.24
N VAL A 21 -3.71 4.82 19.52
CA VAL A 21 -4.93 4.17 20.03
C VAL A 21 -6.15 4.87 19.45
N ALA A 22 -6.81 4.19 18.51
CA ALA A 22 -8.02 4.68 17.84
C ALA A 22 -9.29 4.23 18.59
N ARG A 23 -9.25 3.08 19.22
CA ARG A 23 -10.35 2.52 20.01
C ARG A 23 -9.80 1.70 21.17
N CYS A 24 -10.44 1.80 22.31
CA CYS A 24 -10.20 0.94 23.46
C CYS A 24 -11.57 0.51 24.02
N SER A 25 -11.74 -0.78 24.29
CA SER A 25 -12.93 -1.32 24.91
C SER A 25 -12.57 -2.31 26.01
N GLN A 26 -13.37 -2.34 27.05
CA GLN A 26 -13.29 -3.34 28.11
C GLN A 26 -14.42 -4.34 27.88
N GLY A 27 -14.06 -5.60 27.89
CA GLY A 27 -14.99 -6.73 27.80
C GLY A 27 -15.21 -7.40 29.15
N ALA A 28 -16.03 -8.43 29.15
CA ALA A 28 -16.21 -9.28 30.33
C ALA A 28 -14.88 -9.92 30.71
N GLY A 29 -14.55 -9.87 31.99
CA GLY A 29 -13.38 -10.53 32.52
C GLY A 29 -13.63 -12.01 32.79
N ALA A 30 -12.52 -12.78 32.95
CA ALA A 30 -12.55 -14.14 33.46
C ALA A 30 -11.96 -14.13 34.88
N GLY A 31 -12.78 -14.45 35.88
CA GLY A 31 -12.39 -14.39 37.28
C GLY A 31 -12.01 -12.97 37.73
N GLN A 32 -10.79 -12.80 38.22
CA GLN A 32 -10.27 -11.50 38.66
C GLN A 32 -9.64 -10.63 37.56
N PHE A 33 -9.59 -11.11 36.33
CA PHE A 33 -8.96 -10.41 35.19
C PHE A 33 -10.02 -9.76 34.32
N ALA A 34 -9.78 -8.51 33.91
CA ALA A 34 -10.57 -7.80 32.90
C ALA A 34 -9.96 -8.01 31.52
N SER A 35 -10.83 -8.18 30.50
CA SER A 35 -10.42 -8.24 29.09
C SER A 35 -10.44 -6.84 28.48
N TYR A 36 -9.38 -6.47 27.79
CA TYR A 36 -9.28 -5.21 27.06
C TYR A 36 -8.95 -5.48 25.58
N GLN A 37 -9.63 -4.75 24.72
CA GLN A 37 -9.33 -4.73 23.28
C GLN A 37 -8.91 -3.32 22.87
N VAL A 38 -7.75 -3.21 22.21
CA VAL A 38 -7.21 -1.94 21.75
C VAL A 38 -6.98 -2.02 20.25
N THR A 39 -7.47 -1.02 19.50
CA THR A 39 -7.19 -0.85 18.08
C THR A 39 -6.18 0.27 17.90
N LEU A 40 -5.03 -0.05 17.31
CA LEU A 40 -4.03 0.91 16.90
C LEU A 40 -4.19 1.24 15.41
N ARG A 41 -4.02 2.50 15.07
CA ARG A 41 -4.04 2.99 13.69
C ARG A 41 -2.80 3.85 13.43
N PRO A 42 -2.30 3.92 12.20
CA PRO A 42 -1.29 4.91 11.83
C PRO A 42 -1.88 6.32 11.86
N TRP A 43 -1.04 7.34 11.99
CA TRP A 43 -1.48 8.74 12.05
C TRP A 43 -2.30 9.16 10.82
N LEU A 44 -2.00 8.59 9.65
CA LEU A 44 -2.74 8.86 8.41
C LEU A 44 -4.25 8.60 8.57
N TRP A 45 -4.64 7.63 9.41
CA TRP A 45 -6.05 7.36 9.70
C TRP A 45 -6.78 8.57 10.27
N LEU A 46 -6.10 9.48 10.98
CA LEU A 46 -6.72 10.69 11.52
C LEU A 46 -7.25 11.61 10.42
N LEU A 47 -6.70 11.55 9.21
CA LEU A 47 -7.20 12.28 8.06
C LEU A 47 -8.62 11.88 7.66
N THR A 48 -9.09 10.69 8.05
CA THR A 48 -10.49 10.26 7.88
C THR A 48 -11.44 10.96 8.84
N ARG A 49 -10.92 11.71 9.82
CA ARG A 49 -11.70 12.44 10.84
C ARG A 49 -11.79 13.93 10.55
N THR A 50 -11.19 14.36 9.45
CA THR A 50 -11.23 15.75 8.97
C THR A 50 -11.79 15.78 7.55
N SER A 51 -12.59 16.82 7.25
CA SER A 51 -13.06 17.12 5.90
C SER A 51 -12.98 18.62 5.67
N ASP A 52 -12.76 19.02 4.41
CA ASP A 52 -12.60 20.44 4.10
C ASP A 52 -13.05 20.76 2.67
N CYS A 53 -13.10 22.06 2.36
CA CYS A 53 -13.24 22.62 1.03
C CYS A 53 -12.08 23.59 0.83
N ARG A 54 -11.03 23.14 0.16
CA ARG A 54 -9.80 23.90 -0.07
C ARG A 54 -9.41 23.93 -1.53
N ILE A 55 -8.72 25.00 -1.90
CA ILE A 55 -8.18 25.20 -3.25
C ILE A 55 -6.64 25.25 -3.15
N PHE A 56 -6.00 24.52 -4.04
CA PHE A 56 -4.56 24.56 -4.25
C PHE A 56 -4.30 25.00 -5.68
N GLN A 57 -3.42 26.00 -5.87
CA GLN A 57 -3.13 26.56 -7.18
C GLN A 57 -1.64 26.49 -7.46
N ASN A 58 -1.28 26.18 -8.71
CA ASN A 58 0.09 26.15 -9.19
C ASN A 58 1.01 25.31 -8.28
N GLN A 59 0.57 24.09 -7.97
CA GLN A 59 1.29 23.17 -7.12
C GLN A 59 1.34 21.77 -7.72
N LYS A 60 2.39 21.03 -7.40
CA LYS A 60 2.51 19.61 -7.72
C LYS A 60 1.77 18.76 -6.70
N VAL A 61 1.19 17.67 -7.13
CA VAL A 61 0.45 16.73 -6.25
C VAL A 61 1.26 16.28 -5.03
N PRO A 62 2.55 15.89 -5.13
CA PRO A 62 3.33 15.57 -3.94
C PRO A 62 3.45 16.71 -2.93
N ASP A 63 3.50 17.96 -3.39
CA ASP A 63 3.60 19.11 -2.50
C ASP A 63 2.26 19.40 -1.81
N ILE A 64 1.14 19.24 -2.54
CA ILE A 64 -0.21 19.32 -1.98
C ILE A 64 -0.38 18.27 -0.87
N ILE A 65 -0.02 17.00 -1.13
CA ILE A 65 -0.12 15.91 -0.15
C ILE A 65 0.70 16.24 1.10
N LYS A 66 1.96 16.64 0.93
CA LYS A 66 2.85 16.98 2.04
C LYS A 66 2.36 18.22 2.81
N GLN A 67 1.73 19.18 2.13
CA GLN A 67 1.10 20.32 2.76
C GLN A 67 -0.09 19.89 3.62
N VAL A 68 -0.98 19.06 3.10
CA VAL A 68 -2.13 18.51 3.87
C VAL A 68 -1.64 17.82 5.14
N PHE A 69 -0.57 17.02 5.07
CA PHE A 69 -0.01 16.36 6.25
C PHE A 69 0.48 17.38 7.29
N ARG A 70 1.25 18.38 6.87
CA ARG A 70 1.78 19.42 7.76
C ARG A 70 0.69 20.30 8.39
N ASP A 71 -0.32 20.67 7.62
CA ASP A 71 -1.45 21.49 8.10
C ASP A 71 -2.23 20.77 9.21
N LEU A 72 -2.23 19.44 9.20
CA LEU A 72 -2.83 18.60 10.23
C LEU A 72 -1.85 18.22 11.35
N GLY A 73 -0.63 18.78 11.33
CA GLY A 73 0.39 18.59 12.37
C GLY A 73 1.24 17.31 12.23
N PHE A 74 1.23 16.66 11.05
CA PHE A 74 2.02 15.45 10.82
C PHE A 74 3.30 15.75 10.03
N SER A 75 4.43 15.32 10.58
CA SER A 75 5.76 15.45 9.98
C SER A 75 6.50 14.12 9.81
N ASP A 76 5.97 13.02 10.36
CA ASP A 76 6.56 11.69 10.26
C ASP A 76 6.26 11.05 8.90
N PHE A 77 6.79 11.66 7.84
CA PHE A 77 6.75 11.11 6.48
C PHE A 77 8.08 11.29 5.76
N GLU A 78 8.35 10.44 4.79
CA GLU A 78 9.54 10.44 3.94
C GLU A 78 9.11 10.47 2.47
N ASP A 79 9.78 11.33 1.70
CA ASP A 79 9.59 11.46 0.26
C ASP A 79 10.64 10.60 -0.46
N ALA A 80 10.21 9.45 -0.96
CA ALA A 80 11.01 8.53 -1.76
C ALA A 80 10.52 8.47 -3.23
N LEU A 81 9.92 9.58 -3.69
CA LEU A 81 9.47 9.72 -5.08
C LEU A 81 10.67 9.94 -6.00
N SER A 82 10.62 9.34 -7.16
CA SER A 82 11.71 9.37 -8.15
C SER A 82 11.37 10.15 -9.41
N ARG A 83 10.09 10.35 -9.71
CA ARG A 83 9.61 11.01 -10.92
C ARG A 83 9.45 12.51 -10.74
N SER A 84 9.43 13.23 -11.87
CA SER A 84 8.91 14.60 -11.94
C SER A 84 7.39 14.56 -12.06
N TYR A 85 6.72 15.51 -11.44
CA TYR A 85 5.28 15.67 -11.45
C TYR A 85 4.92 17.00 -12.09
N ARG A 86 3.81 17.04 -12.84
CA ARG A 86 3.31 18.28 -13.41
C ARG A 86 2.80 19.21 -12.29
N GLU A 87 2.83 20.49 -12.57
CA GLU A 87 2.16 21.50 -11.77
C GLU A 87 0.69 21.57 -12.18
N TRP A 88 -0.21 21.49 -11.22
CA TRP A 88 -1.63 21.66 -11.43
C TRP A 88 -1.99 23.12 -11.25
N GLU A 89 -2.59 23.71 -12.29
CA GLU A 89 -3.11 25.08 -12.22
C GLU A 89 -4.13 25.22 -11.09
N TYR A 90 -4.98 24.18 -10.96
CA TYR A 90 -6.08 24.18 -10.00
C TYR A 90 -6.38 22.77 -9.49
N CYS A 91 -6.38 22.61 -8.16
CA CYS A 91 -6.75 21.37 -7.50
C CYS A 91 -7.66 21.66 -6.32
N VAL A 92 -8.81 21.00 -6.26
CA VAL A 92 -9.84 21.27 -5.25
C VAL A 92 -10.07 20.05 -4.39
N GLN A 93 -10.00 20.22 -3.07
CA GLN A 93 -10.65 19.34 -2.11
C GLN A 93 -12.08 19.82 -1.95
N TYR A 94 -13.08 18.98 -2.22
CA TYR A 94 -14.47 19.37 -2.16
C TYR A 94 -15.33 18.39 -1.37
N ARG A 95 -15.72 18.78 -0.14
CA ARG A 95 -16.65 18.02 0.72
C ARG A 95 -16.26 16.54 0.90
N GLU A 96 -14.98 16.26 0.87
CA GLU A 96 -14.38 14.94 1.07
C GLU A 96 -13.45 14.94 2.28
N THR A 97 -13.16 13.77 2.84
CA THR A 97 -12.20 13.68 3.92
C THR A 97 -10.80 14.03 3.41
N SER A 98 -9.93 14.53 4.30
CA SER A 98 -8.54 14.78 3.92
C SER A 98 -7.84 13.49 3.51
N PHE A 99 -8.28 12.33 4.04
CA PHE A 99 -7.79 11.02 3.62
C PHE A 99 -8.18 10.68 2.18
N ASP A 100 -9.46 10.83 1.82
CA ASP A 100 -9.93 10.54 0.46
C ASP A 100 -9.28 11.50 -0.55
N PHE A 101 -9.14 12.78 -0.18
CA PHE A 101 -8.47 13.77 -1.02
C PHE A 101 -7.04 13.36 -1.36
N VAL A 102 -6.19 13.07 -0.35
CA VAL A 102 -4.80 12.66 -0.63
C VAL A 102 -4.72 11.30 -1.31
N SER A 103 -5.65 10.37 -0.99
CA SER A 103 -5.68 9.04 -1.59
C SER A 103 -5.96 9.09 -3.08
N ARG A 104 -7.01 9.82 -3.52
CA ARG A 104 -7.32 9.92 -4.95
C ARG A 104 -6.22 10.64 -5.75
N LEU A 105 -5.56 11.64 -5.14
CA LEU A 105 -4.42 12.29 -5.78
C LEU A 105 -3.22 11.34 -5.92
N MET A 106 -2.94 10.52 -4.90
CA MET A 106 -1.91 9.49 -4.98
C MET A 106 -2.24 8.45 -6.05
N GLU A 107 -3.47 7.96 -6.08
CA GLU A 107 -3.95 6.99 -7.06
C GLU A 107 -3.81 7.52 -8.50
N GLN A 108 -4.18 8.77 -8.76
CA GLN A 108 -4.06 9.40 -10.08
C GLN A 108 -2.61 9.51 -10.54
N GLU A 109 -1.73 9.96 -9.65
CA GLU A 109 -0.30 10.10 -9.95
C GLU A 109 0.45 8.77 -9.88
N GLY A 110 -0.18 7.67 -9.46
CA GLY A 110 0.46 6.38 -9.29
C GLY A 110 1.44 6.35 -8.12
N ILE A 111 1.21 7.19 -7.12
CA ILE A 111 1.94 7.22 -5.87
C ILE A 111 1.30 6.22 -4.91
N TYR A 112 2.11 5.52 -4.16
CA TYR A 112 1.68 4.62 -3.10
C TYR A 112 2.53 4.83 -1.86
N TYR A 113 2.12 4.23 -0.75
CA TYR A 113 2.84 4.39 0.51
C TYR A 113 2.84 3.10 1.33
N TRP A 114 3.80 3.02 2.26
CA TRP A 114 3.81 2.06 3.35
C TRP A 114 4.33 2.72 4.62
N PHE A 115 4.29 1.99 5.75
CA PHE A 115 4.78 2.50 7.01
C PHE A 115 6.06 1.77 7.45
N ARG A 116 7.09 2.55 7.75
CA ARG A 116 8.25 2.10 8.50
C ARG A 116 8.01 2.38 9.97
N HIS A 117 8.07 1.34 10.81
CA HIS A 117 7.80 1.45 12.24
C HIS A 117 9.10 1.48 13.04
N GLU A 118 9.17 2.42 13.97
CA GLU A 118 10.22 2.57 14.97
C GLU A 118 9.60 2.45 16.38
N GLN A 119 10.41 2.41 17.42
CA GLN A 119 9.93 2.22 18.78
C GLN A 119 8.94 3.31 19.24
N LYS A 120 9.15 4.56 18.81
CA LYS A 120 8.39 5.73 19.30
C LYS A 120 7.56 6.42 18.22
N ARG A 121 7.68 6.01 16.97
CA ARG A 121 6.97 6.61 15.84
C ARG A 121 6.80 5.62 14.68
N HIS A 122 5.96 5.96 13.75
CA HIS A 122 5.89 5.33 12.44
C HIS A 122 5.97 6.40 11.36
N ILE A 123 6.70 6.10 10.32
CA ILE A 123 7.01 7.01 9.22
C ILE A 123 6.27 6.52 7.98
N LEU A 124 5.46 7.37 7.40
CA LEU A 124 4.85 7.11 6.10
C LEU A 124 5.89 7.36 5.00
N VAL A 125 6.16 6.36 4.17
CA VAL A 125 7.08 6.48 3.04
C VAL A 125 6.26 6.58 1.77
N LEU A 126 6.32 7.72 1.09
CA LEU A 126 5.72 7.93 -0.24
C LEU A 126 6.66 7.37 -1.30
N SER A 127 6.13 6.61 -2.25
CA SER A 127 6.91 6.02 -3.33
C SER A 127 6.15 5.99 -4.66
N ASP A 128 6.92 5.92 -5.74
CA ASP A 128 6.45 5.75 -7.11
C ASP A 128 7.29 4.75 -7.91
N ALA A 129 8.28 4.12 -7.28
CA ALA A 129 9.21 3.24 -7.98
C ALA A 129 9.83 2.16 -7.08
N TYR A 130 10.29 1.08 -7.72
CA TYR A 130 11.01 -0.02 -7.10
C TYR A 130 12.21 0.42 -6.26
N GLY A 131 12.92 1.46 -6.69
CA GLY A 131 14.14 1.96 -6.02
C GLY A 131 13.97 2.40 -4.56
N ALA A 132 12.74 2.62 -4.10
CA ALA A 132 12.43 2.97 -2.71
C ALA A 132 12.40 1.76 -1.76
N HIS A 133 12.34 0.53 -2.31
CA HIS A 133 12.19 -0.69 -1.51
C HIS A 133 13.55 -1.31 -1.17
N ARG A 134 13.62 -1.96 -0.03
CA ARG A 134 14.82 -2.65 0.47
C ARG A 134 14.44 -3.94 1.19
N SER A 135 15.36 -4.88 1.23
CA SER A 135 15.25 -6.05 2.11
C SER A 135 15.67 -5.68 3.53
N PRO A 136 14.90 -6.04 4.55
CA PRO A 136 15.32 -5.84 5.94
C PRO A 136 16.50 -6.74 6.29
N GLY A 137 17.31 -6.33 7.26
CA GLY A 137 18.49 -7.07 7.70
C GLY A 137 18.16 -8.52 8.08
N GLY A 138 18.91 -9.46 7.50
CA GLY A 138 18.71 -10.90 7.71
C GLY A 138 17.60 -11.54 6.87
N TYR A 139 16.86 -10.77 6.05
CA TYR A 139 15.72 -11.26 5.27
C TYR A 139 15.85 -11.04 3.76
N ALA A 140 17.07 -10.81 3.27
CA ALA A 140 17.29 -10.71 1.81
C ALA A 140 16.92 -12.01 1.08
N SER A 141 17.06 -13.17 1.76
CA SER A 141 16.59 -14.47 1.26
C SER A 141 15.86 -15.22 2.36
N VAL A 142 14.64 -15.67 2.06
CA VAL A 142 13.78 -16.42 2.99
C VAL A 142 13.49 -17.80 2.40
N PRO A 143 13.79 -18.88 3.14
CA PRO A 143 13.56 -20.24 2.65
C PRO A 143 12.09 -20.63 2.72
N TYR A 144 11.70 -21.49 1.80
CA TYR A 144 10.49 -22.28 1.86
C TYR A 144 10.79 -23.66 2.46
N TYR A 145 9.99 -24.07 3.42
CA TYR A 145 10.02 -25.44 3.94
C TYR A 145 8.60 -25.96 4.02
N PRO A 146 8.30 -27.13 3.42
CA PRO A 146 6.98 -27.72 3.54
C PRO A 146 6.64 -28.01 5.01
N PRO A 147 5.36 -28.02 5.39
CA PRO A 147 4.94 -28.36 6.73
C PRO A 147 5.49 -29.74 7.15
N THR A 148 6.22 -29.77 8.26
CA THR A 148 6.76 -30.99 8.86
C THR A 148 6.52 -30.95 10.36
N LEU A 149 6.51 -32.11 11.01
CA LEU A 149 6.29 -32.27 12.46
C LEU A 149 7.47 -31.77 13.34
N GLY A 150 8.40 -30.98 12.80
CA GLY A 150 9.55 -30.49 13.53
C GLY A 150 9.53 -28.97 13.71
N HIS A 151 9.89 -28.49 14.90
CA HIS A 151 10.13 -27.08 15.15
C HIS A 151 11.41 -26.61 14.42
N ARG A 152 11.33 -25.47 13.72
CA ARG A 152 12.48 -24.85 13.05
C ARG A 152 12.69 -23.44 13.64
N GLU A 153 13.89 -23.15 14.07
CA GLU A 153 14.23 -21.86 14.68
C GLU A 153 14.28 -20.70 13.66
N ARG A 154 14.68 -21.04 12.41
CA ARG A 154 14.82 -20.05 11.34
C ARG A 154 13.46 -19.66 10.79
N ASP A 155 13.24 -18.36 10.62
CA ASP A 155 12.08 -17.82 9.91
C ASP A 155 12.00 -18.37 8.49
N HIS A 156 10.81 -18.86 8.10
CA HIS A 156 10.57 -19.53 6.82
C HIS A 156 9.09 -19.44 6.40
N PHE A 157 8.85 -19.62 5.11
CA PHE A 157 7.52 -19.86 4.59
C PHE A 157 7.24 -21.38 4.54
N PHE A 158 5.99 -21.76 4.81
CA PHE A 158 5.55 -23.15 4.74
C PHE A 158 4.36 -23.34 3.79
N ASP A 159 3.73 -22.27 3.34
CA ASP A 159 2.67 -22.29 2.34
C ASP A 159 2.91 -21.21 1.30
N TRP A 160 2.57 -21.53 0.05
CA TRP A 160 2.78 -20.67 -1.11
C TRP A 160 1.64 -20.89 -2.10
N GLN A 161 0.98 -19.81 -2.47
CA GLN A 161 -0.10 -19.81 -3.45
C GLN A 161 0.16 -18.72 -4.49
N MET A 162 -0.01 -19.03 -5.76
CA MET A 162 0.03 -18.07 -6.86
C MET A 162 -1.30 -18.07 -7.57
N ALA A 163 -1.88 -16.90 -7.75
CA ALA A 163 -3.05 -16.67 -8.58
C ALA A 163 -2.66 -15.84 -9.79
N ARG A 164 -3.18 -16.21 -10.95
CA ARG A 164 -3.15 -15.40 -12.17
C ARG A 164 -4.56 -15.14 -12.64
N GLU A 165 -4.84 -13.88 -12.91
CA GLU A 165 -6.13 -13.42 -13.40
C GLU A 165 -5.94 -12.71 -14.74
N VAL A 166 -6.86 -12.95 -15.68
CA VAL A 166 -6.88 -12.26 -16.97
C VAL A 166 -7.19 -10.78 -16.72
N GLN A 167 -6.29 -9.93 -17.18
CA GLN A 167 -6.44 -8.47 -17.06
C GLN A 167 -6.42 -7.84 -18.44
N PRO A 168 -7.16 -6.72 -18.67
CA PRO A 168 -7.05 -5.94 -19.89
C PRO A 168 -5.62 -5.49 -20.14
N GLY A 169 -5.12 -5.68 -21.35
CA GLY A 169 -3.73 -5.35 -21.70
C GLY A 169 -3.58 -4.01 -22.42
N SER A 170 -4.67 -3.28 -22.64
CA SER A 170 -4.67 -1.99 -23.32
C SER A 170 -5.58 -1.01 -22.61
N LEU A 171 -5.12 0.21 -22.43
CA LEU A 171 -5.91 1.33 -21.91
C LEU A 171 -5.76 2.53 -22.82
N THR A 172 -6.89 3.10 -23.23
CA THR A 172 -6.97 4.37 -23.96
C THR A 172 -7.63 5.40 -23.05
N LEU A 173 -6.98 6.53 -22.86
CA LEU A 173 -7.55 7.71 -22.20
C LEU A 173 -7.75 8.80 -23.24
N ASN A 174 -8.75 9.63 -23.02
CA ASN A 174 -8.97 10.83 -23.81
C ASN A 174 -9.44 11.97 -22.93
N ASP A 175 -9.23 13.19 -23.38
CA ASP A 175 -9.74 14.41 -22.75
C ASP A 175 -10.06 15.48 -23.78
N TYR A 176 -10.62 16.59 -23.30
CA TYR A 176 -10.99 17.73 -24.12
C TYR A 176 -10.44 19.04 -23.54
N ASP A 177 -9.60 19.72 -24.33
CA ASP A 177 -9.11 21.05 -23.99
C ASP A 177 -9.99 22.12 -24.64
N PHE A 178 -10.82 22.79 -23.86
CA PHE A 178 -11.72 23.83 -24.36
C PHE A 178 -10.97 25.08 -24.86
N GLN A 179 -9.73 25.29 -24.44
CA GLN A 179 -8.88 26.38 -24.95
C GLN A 179 -8.25 26.03 -26.30
N ARG A 180 -8.07 24.74 -26.58
CA ARG A 180 -7.53 24.20 -27.83
C ARG A 180 -8.38 23.06 -28.36
N PRO A 181 -9.62 23.34 -28.85
CA PRO A 181 -10.59 22.31 -29.18
C PRO A 181 -10.14 21.33 -30.29
N GLY A 182 -9.16 21.72 -31.10
CA GLY A 182 -8.56 20.87 -32.13
C GLY A 182 -7.40 19.99 -31.64
N ALA A 183 -7.00 20.07 -30.37
CA ALA A 183 -5.94 19.24 -29.82
C ALA A 183 -6.38 17.76 -29.75
N ARG A 184 -5.51 16.86 -30.21
CA ARG A 184 -5.73 15.42 -30.07
C ARG A 184 -5.10 14.98 -28.75
N LEU A 185 -5.95 14.67 -27.78
CA LEU A 185 -5.54 14.27 -26.44
C LEU A 185 -5.67 12.76 -26.18
N GLU A 186 -6.17 12.00 -27.17
CA GLU A 186 -6.24 10.55 -27.04
C GLU A 186 -4.83 9.95 -26.90
N VAL A 187 -4.62 9.18 -25.85
CA VAL A 187 -3.38 8.47 -25.54
C VAL A 187 -3.67 7.01 -25.25
N ARG A 188 -2.70 6.14 -25.52
CA ARG A 188 -2.84 4.71 -25.31
C ARG A 188 -1.60 4.13 -24.63
N SER A 189 -1.82 3.23 -23.67
CA SER A 189 -0.76 2.45 -23.03
C SER A 189 -1.10 0.96 -23.07
N ASN A 190 -0.10 0.12 -23.33
CA ASN A 190 -0.27 -1.32 -23.49
C ASN A 190 0.74 -2.09 -22.64
N ILE A 191 0.27 -3.14 -21.96
CA ILE A 191 1.10 -4.17 -21.34
C ILE A 191 0.50 -5.52 -21.73
N ALA A 192 1.00 -6.11 -22.81
CA ALA A 192 0.53 -7.39 -23.31
C ALA A 192 1.05 -8.55 -22.45
N ARG A 193 0.18 -9.53 -22.16
CA ARG A 193 0.52 -10.78 -21.49
C ARG A 193 0.31 -11.96 -22.44
N PRO A 194 1.02 -13.10 -22.25
CA PRO A 194 0.93 -14.25 -23.16
C PRO A 194 -0.32 -15.10 -22.88
N HIS A 195 -1.52 -14.51 -22.98
CA HIS A 195 -2.79 -15.23 -22.86
C HIS A 195 -3.83 -14.70 -23.84
N ALA A 196 -4.87 -15.47 -24.10
CA ALA A 196 -6.01 -15.02 -24.88
C ALA A 196 -6.67 -13.78 -24.22
N ALA A 197 -7.18 -12.85 -25.00
CA ALA A 197 -7.77 -11.61 -24.53
C ALA A 197 -6.80 -10.62 -23.84
N ALA A 198 -5.49 -10.83 -24.00
CA ALA A 198 -4.46 -9.92 -23.46
C ALA A 198 -4.48 -8.53 -24.12
N ASP A 199 -5.16 -8.39 -25.23
CA ASP A 199 -5.31 -7.16 -26.04
C ASP A 199 -6.64 -6.45 -25.83
N TYR A 200 -7.51 -6.97 -24.93
CA TYR A 200 -8.80 -6.35 -24.66
C TYR A 200 -8.61 -4.93 -24.15
N PRO A 201 -9.25 -3.93 -24.85
CA PRO A 201 -9.04 -2.54 -24.51
C PRO A 201 -10.01 -2.05 -23.44
N LEU A 202 -9.52 -1.17 -22.59
CA LEU A 202 -10.34 -0.27 -21.79
C LEU A 202 -10.28 1.13 -22.41
N TYR A 203 -11.38 1.85 -22.33
CA TYR A 203 -11.47 3.27 -22.69
C TYR A 203 -12.07 4.04 -21.52
N ASP A 204 -11.48 5.20 -21.20
CA ASP A 204 -11.98 6.07 -20.15
C ASP A 204 -11.90 7.56 -20.56
N TYR A 205 -12.86 8.35 -20.07
CA TYR A 205 -13.01 9.77 -20.29
C TYR A 205 -13.80 10.40 -19.13
N PRO A 206 -13.42 11.57 -18.63
CA PRO A 206 -12.22 12.35 -18.94
C PRO A 206 -10.96 11.81 -18.25
N GLY A 207 -9.80 12.03 -18.87
CA GLY A 207 -8.51 11.62 -18.33
C GLY A 207 -7.88 12.63 -17.37
N GLU A 208 -8.45 13.83 -17.26
CA GLU A 208 -8.03 14.95 -16.40
C GLU A 208 -6.63 15.52 -16.76
N TYR A 209 -6.37 15.68 -18.06
CA TYR A 209 -5.14 16.30 -18.56
C TYR A 209 -5.41 17.16 -19.80
N VAL A 210 -4.53 18.15 -20.03
CA VAL A 210 -4.54 19.03 -21.21
C VAL A 210 -3.26 18.94 -22.03
N GLN A 211 -2.29 18.13 -21.59
CA GLN A 211 -1.06 17.82 -22.33
C GLN A 211 -0.98 16.32 -22.54
N SER A 212 -0.70 15.89 -23.78
CA SER A 212 -0.63 14.45 -24.12
C SER A 212 0.41 13.70 -23.29
N GLN A 213 1.52 14.33 -22.93
CA GLN A 213 2.57 13.74 -22.11
C GLN A 213 2.05 13.34 -20.72
N ASP A 214 1.19 14.18 -20.10
CA ASP A 214 0.56 13.86 -18.82
C ASP A 214 -0.42 12.71 -18.97
N GLY A 215 -1.21 12.72 -20.06
CA GLY A 215 -2.11 11.62 -20.39
C GLY A 215 -1.38 10.28 -20.59
N GLU A 216 -0.25 10.28 -21.28
CA GLU A 216 0.60 9.08 -21.44
C GLU A 216 1.06 8.53 -20.09
N GLN A 217 1.43 9.42 -19.16
CA GLN A 217 1.82 8.99 -17.82
C GLN A 217 0.64 8.43 -17.03
N TYR A 218 -0.55 9.05 -17.14
CA TYR A 218 -1.76 8.56 -16.47
C TYR A 218 -2.24 7.23 -17.06
N ALA A 219 -2.20 7.09 -18.37
CA ALA A 219 -2.53 5.82 -19.04
C ALA A 219 -1.55 4.71 -18.59
N ARG A 220 -0.26 5.04 -18.44
CA ARG A 220 0.75 4.12 -17.92
C ARG A 220 0.48 3.74 -16.47
N ASN A 221 0.24 4.71 -15.59
CA ASN A 221 -0.07 4.44 -14.18
C ASN A 221 -1.27 3.49 -14.04
N ARG A 222 -2.34 3.76 -14.79
CA ARG A 222 -3.57 2.96 -14.73
C ARG A 222 -3.39 1.55 -15.27
N ILE A 223 -2.70 1.37 -16.40
CA ILE A 223 -2.46 0.02 -16.93
C ILE A 223 -1.48 -0.77 -16.03
N GLU A 224 -0.49 -0.13 -15.42
CA GLU A 224 0.40 -0.74 -14.42
C GLU A 224 -0.40 -1.18 -13.18
N ALA A 225 -1.35 -0.37 -12.70
CA ALA A 225 -2.22 -0.70 -11.58
C ALA A 225 -3.10 -1.93 -11.85
N ILE A 226 -3.69 -2.00 -13.04
CA ILE A 226 -4.49 -3.14 -13.50
C ILE A 226 -3.60 -4.39 -13.60
N GLN A 227 -2.45 -4.26 -14.24
CA GLN A 227 -1.53 -5.37 -14.46
C GLN A 227 -0.84 -5.85 -13.18
N ALA A 228 -0.76 -5.03 -12.12
CA ALA A 228 -0.32 -5.45 -10.80
C ALA A 228 -1.26 -6.48 -10.16
N GLN A 229 -2.49 -6.64 -10.66
CA GLN A 229 -3.43 -7.67 -10.23
C GLN A 229 -3.30 -8.97 -11.03
N HIS A 230 -2.56 -8.97 -12.17
CA HIS A 230 -2.46 -10.15 -13.04
C HIS A 230 -1.83 -11.35 -12.35
N GLU A 231 -0.77 -11.17 -11.61
CA GLU A 231 -0.10 -12.23 -10.85
C GLU A 231 0.09 -11.79 -9.41
N ARG A 232 -0.50 -12.52 -8.48
CA ARG A 232 -0.40 -12.31 -7.04
C ARG A 232 0.11 -13.59 -6.38
N VAL A 233 1.03 -13.42 -5.43
CA VAL A 233 1.59 -14.52 -4.65
C VAL A 233 1.29 -14.28 -3.19
N ARG A 234 0.66 -15.27 -2.56
CA ARG A 234 0.39 -15.29 -1.13
C ARG A 234 1.29 -16.32 -0.46
N LEU A 235 1.97 -15.90 0.58
CA LEU A 235 2.87 -16.75 1.37
C LEU A 235 2.46 -16.73 2.83
N ARG A 236 2.40 -17.92 3.43
CA ARG A 236 2.20 -18.06 4.87
C ARG A 236 3.44 -18.67 5.52
N GLY A 237 3.78 -18.21 6.71
CA GLY A 237 4.99 -18.64 7.37
C GLY A 237 5.15 -18.12 8.79
N VAL A 238 6.34 -18.32 9.32
CA VAL A 238 6.78 -17.76 10.61
C VAL A 238 7.81 -16.65 10.41
N VAL A 239 7.59 -15.79 9.41
CA VAL A 239 8.52 -14.75 8.98
C VAL A 239 8.25 -13.45 9.74
N ARG A 240 9.05 -13.17 10.76
CA ARG A 240 8.83 -12.07 11.70
C ARG A 240 9.32 -10.71 11.21
N GLY A 241 10.36 -10.67 10.37
CA GLY A 241 11.07 -9.43 10.01
C GLY A 241 10.57 -8.71 8.75
N ILE A 242 9.72 -9.33 7.93
CA ILE A 242 9.25 -8.77 6.64
C ILE A 242 7.88 -8.14 6.80
N GLY A 243 7.63 -7.04 6.09
CA GLY A 243 6.35 -6.35 6.03
C GLY A 243 6.11 -5.63 4.71
N ALA A 244 4.97 -4.97 4.57
CA ALA A 244 4.64 -4.21 3.38
C ALA A 244 5.75 -3.19 3.04
N GLY A 245 6.07 -3.05 1.76
CA GLY A 245 7.16 -2.22 1.27
C GLY A 245 8.55 -2.88 1.28
N HIS A 246 8.70 -4.08 1.83
CA HIS A 246 9.97 -4.80 1.84
C HIS A 246 10.14 -5.71 0.61
N LEU A 247 11.39 -5.94 0.23
CA LEU A 247 11.81 -6.94 -0.74
C LEU A 247 12.37 -8.17 -0.04
N PHE A 248 12.21 -9.32 -0.66
CA PHE A 248 12.91 -10.55 -0.29
C PHE A 248 12.98 -11.51 -1.47
N ARG A 249 13.99 -12.39 -1.49
CA ARG A 249 14.07 -13.50 -2.42
C ARG A 249 13.54 -14.77 -1.77
N LEU A 250 12.59 -15.44 -2.42
CA LEU A 250 12.18 -16.78 -2.03
C LEU A 250 13.26 -17.78 -2.44
N SER A 251 13.55 -18.77 -1.61
CA SER A 251 14.53 -19.82 -1.87
C SER A 251 14.04 -21.18 -1.44
N GLY A 252 14.45 -22.23 -2.14
CA GLY A 252 14.13 -23.62 -1.79
C GLY A 252 12.69 -24.04 -2.08
N TYR A 253 11.93 -23.25 -2.83
CA TYR A 253 10.63 -23.70 -3.33
C TYR A 253 10.81 -24.69 -4.49
N PRO A 254 10.00 -25.78 -4.59
CA PRO A 254 10.21 -26.83 -5.59
C PRO A 254 10.15 -26.37 -7.05
N ARG A 255 9.43 -25.27 -7.34
CA ARG A 255 9.41 -24.66 -8.67
C ARG A 255 10.48 -23.57 -8.73
N ASP A 256 11.53 -23.80 -9.48
CA ASP A 256 12.69 -22.89 -9.57
C ASP A 256 12.31 -21.50 -10.11
N ASP A 257 11.35 -21.41 -11.02
CA ASP A 257 10.86 -20.15 -11.58
C ASP A 257 10.24 -19.22 -10.53
N GLN A 258 9.90 -19.75 -9.35
CA GLN A 258 9.36 -19.00 -8.24
C GLN A 258 10.40 -18.62 -7.17
N ASN A 259 11.62 -19.14 -7.26
CA ASN A 259 12.74 -18.77 -6.40
C ASN A 259 13.34 -17.43 -6.86
N ARG A 260 12.54 -16.37 -6.79
CA ARG A 260 12.82 -15.02 -7.30
C ARG A 260 12.55 -13.94 -6.24
N GLU A 261 12.81 -12.71 -6.59
CA GLU A 261 12.56 -11.58 -5.70
C GLU A 261 11.11 -11.12 -5.78
N TYR A 262 10.55 -10.82 -4.61
CA TYR A 262 9.18 -10.35 -4.43
C TYR A 262 9.14 -9.02 -3.70
N LEU A 263 8.20 -8.16 -4.08
CA LEU A 263 7.78 -7.00 -3.33
C LEU A 263 6.54 -7.35 -2.50
N VAL A 264 6.60 -7.11 -1.19
CA VAL A 264 5.45 -7.29 -0.30
C VAL A 264 4.54 -6.07 -0.40
N VAL A 265 3.33 -6.28 -0.85
CA VAL A 265 2.30 -5.23 -1.01
C VAL A 265 1.24 -5.26 0.10
N GLY A 266 1.15 -6.38 0.82
CA GLY A 266 0.29 -6.54 1.99
C GLY A 266 0.91 -7.52 3.00
N ALA A 267 0.62 -7.33 4.28
CA ALA A 267 1.10 -8.23 5.33
C ALA A 267 0.11 -8.30 6.48
N GLU A 268 -0.19 -9.51 6.91
CA GLU A 268 -0.98 -9.80 8.10
C GLU A 268 -0.16 -10.64 9.07
N TYR A 269 -0.28 -10.36 10.37
CA TYR A 269 0.42 -11.09 11.42
C TYR A 269 -0.54 -11.47 12.51
N ARG A 270 -0.44 -12.71 12.93
CA ARG A 270 -1.13 -13.22 14.12
C ARG A 270 -0.08 -13.56 15.16
N VAL A 271 -0.17 -12.90 16.32
CA VAL A 271 0.76 -13.12 17.43
C VAL A 271 -0.04 -13.45 18.67
N VAL A 272 0.25 -14.58 19.28
CA VAL A 272 -0.32 -15.00 20.54
C VAL A 272 0.84 -15.19 21.52
N GLN A 273 0.80 -14.48 22.65
CA GLN A 273 1.76 -14.66 23.73
C GLN A 273 1.01 -15.22 24.94
N GLU A 274 1.39 -16.39 25.36
CA GLU A 274 0.90 -16.96 26.63
C GLU A 274 1.65 -16.33 27.80
N LEU A 275 0.87 -15.82 28.75
CA LEU A 275 1.42 -15.39 30.04
C LEU A 275 1.37 -16.56 31.02
N TYR A 276 2.40 -16.72 31.81
CA TYR A 276 2.60 -17.81 32.80
C TYR A 276 1.46 -17.92 33.81
N GLU A 277 0.69 -16.84 33.98
CA GLU A 277 -0.35 -16.73 35.03
C GLU A 277 -1.75 -17.19 34.58
N THR A 278 -1.98 -17.50 33.29
CA THR A 278 -3.31 -17.82 32.82
C THR A 278 -3.74 -19.27 32.92
N GLY A 279 -2.87 -20.16 33.43
CA GLY A 279 -3.25 -21.57 33.75
C GLY A 279 -3.77 -22.43 32.60
N SER A 280 -3.82 -21.91 31.38
CA SER A 280 -4.15 -22.67 30.19
C SER A 280 -2.92 -23.42 29.72
N GLY A 281 -2.81 -24.64 30.15
CA GLY A 281 -1.74 -25.54 29.74
C GLY A 281 -1.76 -25.73 28.22
N GLY A 282 -0.81 -25.01 27.55
CA GLY A 282 -0.80 -25.46 26.36
C GLY A 282 0.05 -25.15 25.20
N ALA A 283 -0.23 -24.20 24.42
CA ALA A 283 0.30 -24.12 23.04
C ALA A 283 1.56 -23.26 22.86
N GLY A 284 2.06 -22.62 23.90
CA GLY A 284 3.22 -21.73 23.79
C GLY A 284 2.93 -20.45 22.97
N SER A 285 3.88 -19.54 22.91
CA SER A 285 3.76 -18.33 22.07
C SER A 285 3.72 -18.73 20.59
N GLN A 286 2.71 -18.26 19.86
CA GLN A 286 2.51 -18.53 18.45
C GLN A 286 2.70 -17.27 17.62
N PHE A 287 3.36 -17.42 16.48
CA PHE A 287 3.50 -16.38 15.47
C PHE A 287 3.19 -16.95 14.08
N GLU A 288 2.37 -16.26 13.34
CA GLU A 288 2.08 -16.55 11.94
C GLU A 288 2.07 -15.25 11.14
N SER A 289 2.62 -15.30 9.94
CA SER A 289 2.59 -14.21 8.96
C SER A 289 1.96 -14.68 7.66
N GLU A 290 1.10 -13.84 7.09
CA GLU A 290 0.60 -13.98 5.72
C GLU A 290 1.01 -12.74 4.93
N LEU A 291 1.74 -12.95 3.84
CA LEU A 291 2.26 -11.89 2.98
C LEU A 291 1.60 -11.99 1.62
N ASP A 292 1.12 -10.85 1.13
CA ASP A 292 0.63 -10.66 -0.22
C ASP A 292 1.71 -9.95 -1.05
N CYS A 293 2.12 -10.58 -2.15
CA CYS A 293 3.33 -10.20 -2.88
C CYS A 293 3.08 -10.12 -4.38
N ILE A 294 3.91 -9.32 -5.04
CA ILE A 294 4.06 -9.32 -6.50
C ILE A 294 5.51 -9.60 -6.86
N ASP A 295 5.76 -10.02 -8.11
CA ASP A 295 7.11 -10.08 -8.67
C ASP A 295 7.77 -8.70 -8.58
N ALA A 296 9.00 -8.64 -8.07
CA ALA A 296 9.71 -7.37 -7.88
C ALA A 296 10.04 -6.67 -9.21
N GLY A 297 10.10 -7.42 -10.32
CA GLY A 297 10.26 -6.86 -11.66
C GLY A 297 9.00 -6.20 -12.22
N GLN A 298 7.85 -6.35 -11.55
CA GLN A 298 6.59 -5.76 -11.95
C GLN A 298 6.39 -4.42 -11.27
N ALA A 299 6.04 -3.37 -12.03
CA ALA A 299 5.66 -2.09 -11.46
C ALA A 299 4.40 -2.25 -10.59
N TYR A 300 4.44 -1.68 -9.39
CA TYR A 300 3.27 -1.56 -8.51
C TYR A 300 2.67 -0.17 -8.61
N ARG A 301 1.35 -0.10 -8.80
CA ARG A 301 0.55 1.12 -8.66
C ARG A 301 -0.73 0.80 -7.89
N PRO A 302 -1.26 1.75 -7.11
CA PRO A 302 -2.57 1.57 -6.49
C PRO A 302 -3.67 1.61 -7.56
N LEU A 303 -4.71 0.79 -7.37
CA LEU A 303 -5.93 0.93 -8.17
C LEU A 303 -6.66 2.22 -7.77
N PRO A 304 -7.28 2.94 -8.72
CA PRO A 304 -8.12 4.10 -8.40
C PRO A 304 -9.46 3.63 -7.81
N THR A 305 -9.48 3.51 -6.48
CA THR A 305 -10.65 3.04 -5.73
C THR A 305 -11.33 4.15 -4.93
N THR A 306 -10.66 5.27 -4.72
CA THR A 306 -11.20 6.40 -3.98
C THR A 306 -12.20 7.17 -4.85
N PRO A 307 -13.44 7.38 -4.39
CA PRO A 307 -14.43 8.13 -5.14
C PRO A 307 -13.99 9.57 -5.41
N LEU A 308 -14.25 10.05 -6.62
CA LEU A 308 -14.08 11.46 -6.96
C LEU A 308 -15.21 12.30 -6.35
N PRO A 309 -14.95 13.54 -5.91
CA PRO A 309 -15.97 14.43 -5.42
C PRO A 309 -16.92 14.84 -6.55
N ILE A 310 -18.21 14.85 -6.26
CA ILE A 310 -19.25 15.22 -7.22
C ILE A 310 -19.84 16.56 -6.83
N VAL A 311 -19.72 17.55 -7.71
CA VAL A 311 -20.41 18.83 -7.61
C VAL A 311 -21.83 18.67 -8.14
N ARG A 312 -22.82 18.75 -7.25
CA ARG A 312 -24.24 18.62 -7.63
C ARG A 312 -24.88 20.00 -7.76
N GLY A 313 -25.29 20.31 -8.99
CA GLY A 313 -26.00 21.55 -9.31
C GLY A 313 -25.10 22.79 -9.45
N PRO A 314 -25.69 23.94 -9.79
CA PRO A 314 -24.95 25.20 -9.95
C PRO A 314 -24.38 25.67 -8.59
N GLN A 315 -23.19 26.23 -8.63
CA GLN A 315 -22.52 26.82 -7.47
C GLN A 315 -22.26 28.30 -7.74
N THR A 316 -22.36 29.12 -6.70
CA THR A 316 -22.01 30.54 -6.77
C THR A 316 -20.57 30.70 -6.30
N ALA A 317 -19.72 31.26 -7.13
CA ALA A 317 -18.40 31.74 -6.72
C ALA A 317 -18.56 33.13 -6.10
N VAL A 318 -17.96 33.34 -4.93
CA VAL A 318 -17.89 34.62 -4.24
C VAL A 318 -16.45 35.11 -4.26
#